data_77d60dad1d08c861ec6c80c19217f3ff
#
_entry.id   77d60dad1d08c861ec6c80c19217f3ff
#
_cell.length_a   1.000
_cell.length_b   1.000
_cell.length_c   1.000
_cell.angle_alpha   90.00
_cell.angle_beta   90.00
_cell.angle_gamma   90.00
#
_symmetry.space_group_name_H-M   'P 1'
#
loop_
_entity.id
_entity.type
_entity.pdbx_description
1 polymer ?
#
loop_
_entity_poly.entity_id
_entity_poly.type
_entity_poly.pdbx_seq_one_letter_code
_entity_poly.pdbx_strand_id
1 'polypeptide(L)'
;LTVAQPGRRRPTEVLPLPPDDTIRDLAARLSPRIRLGASTWSYPGWAGIVWDEGPYSEAVLARNGLSAYAQHPLLRCVGIDRSFYRPLTEGQYARYAGQVPDDFRFVVKAPALVTDALVRGEQGQGRQPNTAFLDPVLATQEFIAPALAGLGDKVGALVFQLSPLPFAQLQRLPLLLERLRALLRALPDVRGATPDGVVAVEVRDPAWLSPVIAPQLAAVLKETGATYCLGLHA
;
A
#
# COMPACT_ATOMS: atom_id res chain seq x y z
N LEU A 1 -52.31 17.66 -4.86
CA LEU A 1 -51.42 17.13 -5.91
C LEU A 1 -49.97 17.45 -5.51
N THR A 2 -49.31 16.49 -4.85
CA THR A 2 -47.89 16.57 -4.44
C THR A 2 -47.08 16.17 -5.67
N VAL A 3 -46.37 17.11 -6.26
CA VAL A 3 -45.42 16.84 -7.35
C VAL A 3 -44.20 16.10 -6.77
N ALA A 4 -44.04 14.83 -7.11
CA ALA A 4 -42.86 14.03 -6.77
C ALA A 4 -41.63 14.70 -7.43
N GLN A 5 -40.66 15.14 -6.63
CA GLN A 5 -39.38 15.58 -7.13
C GLN A 5 -38.66 14.38 -7.80
N PRO A 6 -38.12 14.56 -9.02
CA PRO A 6 -37.36 13.51 -9.67
C PRO A 6 -36.13 13.17 -8.78
N GLY A 7 -36.04 11.92 -8.37
CA GLY A 7 -34.94 11.42 -7.56
C GLY A 7 -33.61 11.77 -8.23
N ARG A 8 -32.77 12.56 -7.58
CA ARG A 8 -31.39 12.85 -8.01
C ARG A 8 -30.69 11.51 -8.18
N ARG A 9 -30.40 11.12 -9.41
CA ARG A 9 -29.48 10.01 -9.69
C ARG A 9 -28.17 10.32 -8.98
N ARG A 10 -27.73 9.43 -8.09
CA ARG A 10 -26.40 9.56 -7.47
C ARG A 10 -25.37 9.53 -8.59
N PRO A 11 -24.46 10.52 -8.66
CA PRO A 11 -23.42 10.51 -9.68
C PRO A 11 -22.62 9.23 -9.58
N THR A 12 -22.50 8.50 -10.67
CA THR A 12 -21.68 7.30 -10.78
C THR A 12 -20.23 7.62 -11.15
N GLU A 13 -20.00 8.80 -11.68
CA GLU A 13 -18.70 9.34 -12.10
C GLU A 13 -18.20 10.34 -11.07
N VAL A 14 -16.91 10.24 -10.71
CA VAL A 14 -16.21 11.20 -9.85
C VAL A 14 -15.42 12.13 -10.75
N LEU A 15 -15.70 13.42 -10.69
CA LEU A 15 -15.04 14.43 -11.51
C LEU A 15 -13.81 14.99 -10.77
N PRO A 16 -12.64 15.05 -11.42
CA PRO A 16 -11.46 15.66 -10.83
C PRO A 16 -11.68 17.18 -10.67
N LEU A 17 -11.11 17.76 -9.61
CA LEU A 17 -11.04 19.20 -9.49
C LEU A 17 -9.91 19.72 -10.37
N PRO A 18 -10.16 20.69 -11.28
CA PRO A 18 -9.10 21.32 -12.03
C PRO A 18 -8.09 22.01 -11.09
N PRO A 19 -6.79 21.67 -11.18
CA PRO A 19 -5.78 22.27 -10.31
C PRO A 19 -5.59 23.76 -10.67
N ASP A 20 -5.33 24.58 -9.66
CA ASP A 20 -4.89 25.95 -9.85
C ASP A 20 -3.43 26.04 -10.35
N ASP A 21 -3.00 27.23 -10.75
CA ASP A 21 -1.66 27.43 -11.30
C ASP A 21 -0.57 27.22 -10.24
N THR A 22 -0.85 27.52 -8.97
CA THR A 22 0.11 27.29 -7.85
C THR A 22 0.41 25.80 -7.69
N ILE A 23 -0.61 24.95 -7.76
CA ILE A 23 -0.46 23.48 -7.68
C ILE A 23 0.29 22.95 -8.90
N ARG A 24 0.02 23.47 -10.10
CA ARG A 24 0.74 23.09 -11.33
C ARG A 24 2.22 23.46 -11.26
N ASP A 25 2.53 24.70 -10.83
CA ASP A 25 3.89 25.18 -10.67
C ASP A 25 4.66 24.40 -9.61
N LEU A 26 4.01 24.03 -8.51
CA LEU A 26 4.62 23.19 -7.49
C LEU A 26 4.93 21.79 -8.04
N ALA A 27 4.00 21.20 -8.75
CA ALA A 27 4.19 19.88 -9.37
C ALA A 27 5.34 19.89 -10.40
N ALA A 28 5.45 20.96 -11.21
CA ALA A 28 6.51 21.11 -12.20
C ALA A 28 7.91 21.24 -11.57
N ARG A 29 8.00 21.76 -10.33
CA ARG A 29 9.27 21.91 -9.59
C ARG A 29 9.68 20.67 -8.82
N LEU A 30 8.78 19.73 -8.59
CA LEU A 30 9.12 18.48 -7.92
C LEU A 30 10.03 17.61 -8.79
N SER A 31 11.07 17.06 -8.17
CA SER A 31 11.89 16.05 -8.84
C SER A 31 11.00 14.89 -9.34
N PRO A 32 11.19 14.40 -10.56
CA PRO A 32 10.44 13.25 -11.08
C PRO A 32 10.67 11.97 -10.26
N ARG A 33 11.72 11.94 -9.44
CA ARG A 33 12.01 10.83 -8.51
C ARG A 33 11.13 10.85 -7.26
N ILE A 34 10.45 11.97 -6.96
CA ILE A 34 9.54 12.10 -5.82
C ILE A 34 8.11 11.85 -6.30
N ARG A 35 7.43 10.92 -5.67
CA ARG A 35 6.01 10.65 -5.89
C ARG A 35 5.27 10.88 -4.58
N LEU A 36 4.46 11.93 -4.55
CA LEU A 36 3.56 12.19 -3.44
C LEU A 36 2.28 11.37 -3.61
N GLY A 37 1.68 10.98 -2.51
CA GLY A 37 0.44 10.22 -2.51
C GLY A 37 -0.13 10.06 -1.11
N ALA A 38 -1.26 9.39 -1.03
CA ALA A 38 -1.95 9.08 0.22
C ALA A 38 -2.14 7.58 0.41
N SER A 39 -2.55 7.15 1.60
CA SER A 39 -2.81 5.74 1.90
C SER A 39 -4.10 5.21 1.23
N THR A 40 -4.96 6.10 0.75
CA THR A 40 -6.20 5.75 0.05
C THR A 40 -6.53 6.83 -0.99
N TRP A 41 -7.42 6.50 -1.91
CA TRP A 41 -8.03 7.45 -2.85
C TRP A 41 -9.52 7.66 -2.57
N SER A 42 -10.07 7.16 -1.49
CA SER A 42 -11.53 7.13 -1.26
C SER A 42 -12.01 8.01 -0.11
N TYR A 43 -11.17 8.95 0.36
CA TYR A 43 -11.52 9.80 1.49
C TYR A 43 -12.47 10.94 1.08
N PRO A 44 -13.75 10.96 1.52
CA PRO A 44 -14.72 11.97 1.10
C PRO A 44 -14.34 13.41 1.43
N GLY A 45 -13.52 13.63 2.47
CA GLY A 45 -13.06 14.96 2.90
C GLY A 45 -12.14 15.67 1.90
N TRP A 46 -11.82 15.07 0.75
CA TRP A 46 -11.06 15.74 -0.31
C TRP A 46 -11.93 16.38 -1.38
N ALA A 47 -13.24 16.47 -1.16
CA ALA A 47 -14.11 17.32 -1.96
C ALA A 47 -13.60 18.78 -1.94
N GLY A 48 -13.53 19.42 -3.09
CA GLY A 48 -12.93 20.75 -3.24
C GLY A 48 -11.40 20.80 -3.18
N ILE A 49 -10.71 19.65 -3.10
CA ILE A 49 -9.24 19.53 -3.10
C ILE A 49 -8.76 18.63 -4.25
N VAL A 50 -9.30 17.42 -4.36
CA VAL A 50 -8.91 16.41 -5.35
C VAL A 50 -10.00 16.21 -6.40
N TRP A 51 -11.24 16.24 -5.96
CA TRP A 51 -12.43 16.15 -6.82
C TRP A 51 -13.40 17.28 -6.50
N ASP A 52 -14.36 17.50 -7.38
CA ASP A 52 -15.39 18.50 -7.21
C ASP A 52 -16.23 18.28 -5.94
N GLU A 53 -17.06 19.26 -5.59
CA GLU A 53 -17.93 19.22 -4.40
C GLU A 53 -19.15 18.28 -4.55
N GLY A 54 -19.06 17.28 -5.42
CA GLY A 54 -20.12 16.30 -5.60
C GLY A 54 -20.40 15.49 -4.32
N PRO A 55 -21.64 15.02 -4.13
CA PRO A 55 -22.03 14.26 -2.96
C PRO A 55 -21.55 12.80 -3.05
N TYR A 56 -20.24 12.61 -3.10
CA TYR A 56 -19.65 11.28 -3.23
C TYR A 56 -19.57 10.57 -1.87
N SER A 57 -20.16 9.38 -1.79
CA SER A 57 -19.93 8.49 -0.66
C SER A 57 -18.58 7.78 -0.79
N GLU A 58 -17.99 7.36 0.33
CA GLU A 58 -16.76 6.58 0.33
C GLU A 58 -16.85 5.35 -0.62
N ALA A 59 -18.00 4.67 -0.66
CA ALA A 59 -18.20 3.52 -1.54
C ALA A 59 -18.16 3.89 -3.04
N VAL A 60 -18.63 5.09 -3.42
CA VAL A 60 -18.52 5.61 -4.80
C VAL A 60 -17.05 5.96 -5.09
N LEU A 61 -16.38 6.66 -4.18
CA LEU A 61 -14.98 7.02 -4.31
C LEU A 61 -14.07 5.78 -4.39
N ALA A 62 -14.29 4.79 -3.53
CA ALA A 62 -13.52 3.56 -3.55
C ALA A 62 -13.63 2.80 -4.89
N ARG A 63 -14.76 2.92 -5.57
CA ARG A 63 -15.01 2.26 -6.87
C ARG A 63 -14.55 3.08 -8.06
N ASN A 64 -14.80 4.38 -8.04
CA ASN A 64 -14.71 5.26 -9.22
C ASN A 64 -13.79 6.49 -9.01
N GLY A 65 -13.27 6.72 -7.79
CA GLY A 65 -12.49 7.92 -7.47
C GLY A 65 -11.02 7.87 -7.90
N LEU A 66 -10.48 6.67 -8.15
CA LEU A 66 -9.05 6.53 -8.45
C LEU A 66 -8.63 7.28 -9.72
N SER A 67 -9.45 7.25 -10.76
CA SER A 67 -9.19 7.98 -12.00
C SER A 67 -9.16 9.50 -11.79
N ALA A 68 -10.04 10.05 -10.95
CA ALA A 68 -10.04 11.47 -10.60
C ALA A 68 -8.82 11.82 -9.71
N TYR A 69 -8.51 10.98 -8.72
CA TYR A 69 -7.33 11.12 -7.88
C TYR A 69 -6.04 11.21 -8.70
N ALA A 70 -5.88 10.32 -9.67
CA ALA A 70 -4.68 10.24 -10.50
C ALA A 70 -4.52 11.43 -11.50
N GLN A 71 -5.54 12.26 -11.66
CA GLN A 71 -5.44 13.49 -12.45
C GLN A 71 -4.90 14.68 -11.65
N HIS A 72 -4.80 14.56 -10.32
CA HIS A 72 -4.20 15.62 -9.50
C HIS A 72 -2.67 15.65 -9.72
N PRO A 73 -2.07 16.78 -10.14
CA PRO A 73 -0.69 16.82 -10.64
C PRO A 73 0.37 16.50 -9.59
N LEU A 74 0.08 16.66 -8.30
CA LEU A 74 0.97 16.30 -7.20
C LEU A 74 0.85 14.83 -6.78
N LEU A 75 -0.30 14.18 -7.03
CA LEU A 75 -0.61 12.85 -6.52
C LEU A 75 -0.25 11.79 -7.56
N ARG A 76 1.01 11.35 -7.54
CA ARG A 76 1.57 10.40 -8.52
C ARG A 76 1.72 8.97 -7.99
N CYS A 77 1.26 8.72 -6.75
CA CYS A 77 1.15 7.39 -6.20
C CYS A 77 -0.01 7.30 -5.20
N VAL A 78 -0.37 6.07 -4.84
CA VAL A 78 -1.37 5.82 -3.81
C VAL A 78 -1.14 4.47 -3.14
N GLY A 79 -1.51 4.37 -1.86
CA GLY A 79 -1.51 3.13 -1.10
C GLY A 79 -2.70 2.23 -1.45
N ILE A 80 -2.46 0.91 -1.47
CA ILE A 80 -3.49 -0.12 -1.50
C ILE A 80 -3.45 -0.83 -0.14
N ASP A 81 -4.14 -0.27 0.86
CA ASP A 81 -4.14 -0.80 2.22
C ASP A 81 -5.13 -1.96 2.41
N ARG A 82 -6.13 -2.09 1.55
CA ARG A 82 -7.11 -3.18 1.64
C ARG A 82 -6.49 -4.56 1.45
N SER A 83 -5.36 -4.66 0.75
CA SER A 83 -4.60 -5.90 0.57
C SER A 83 -4.06 -6.45 1.90
N PHE A 84 -3.85 -5.59 2.90
CA PHE A 84 -3.47 -6.00 4.25
C PHE A 84 -4.53 -6.89 4.92
N TYR A 85 -5.79 -6.55 4.76
CA TYR A 85 -6.91 -7.29 5.39
C TYR A 85 -7.29 -8.55 4.62
N ARG A 86 -7.10 -8.53 3.30
CA ARG A 86 -7.42 -9.65 2.42
C ARG A 86 -6.54 -9.62 1.18
N PRO A 87 -5.89 -10.73 0.81
CA PRO A 87 -5.17 -10.84 -0.46
C PRO A 87 -6.05 -10.41 -1.63
N LEU A 88 -5.46 -9.71 -2.59
CA LEU A 88 -6.12 -9.26 -3.80
C LEU A 88 -5.70 -10.12 -4.98
N THR A 89 -6.66 -10.41 -5.86
CA THR A 89 -6.39 -11.14 -7.10
C THR A 89 -5.70 -10.26 -8.15
N GLU A 90 -5.01 -10.87 -9.11
CA GLU A 90 -4.46 -10.21 -10.30
C GLU A 90 -5.50 -9.30 -10.98
N GLY A 91 -6.72 -9.81 -11.24
CA GLY A 91 -7.78 -9.02 -11.87
C GLY A 91 -8.25 -7.81 -11.05
N GLN A 92 -8.09 -7.83 -9.71
CA GLN A 92 -8.36 -6.66 -8.87
C GLN A 92 -7.24 -5.62 -9.01
N TYR A 93 -5.99 -6.04 -9.05
CA TYR A 93 -4.85 -5.16 -9.31
C TYR A 93 -4.88 -4.58 -10.73
N ALA A 94 -5.16 -5.38 -11.75
CA ALA A 94 -5.30 -4.93 -13.14
C ALA A 94 -6.38 -3.86 -13.30
N ARG A 95 -7.47 -3.97 -12.54
CA ARG A 95 -8.54 -2.97 -12.53
C ARG A 95 -8.09 -1.64 -11.94
N TYR A 96 -7.17 -1.62 -10.97
CA TYR A 96 -6.57 -0.38 -10.47
C TYR A 96 -5.58 0.17 -11.48
N ALA A 97 -4.72 -0.65 -12.04
CA ALA A 97 -3.75 -0.26 -13.05
C ALA A 97 -4.40 0.41 -14.26
N GLY A 98 -5.56 -0.09 -14.71
CA GLY A 98 -6.31 0.46 -15.83
C GLY A 98 -6.96 1.84 -15.59
N GLN A 99 -6.96 2.36 -14.34
CA GLN A 99 -7.57 3.64 -14.00
C GLN A 99 -6.57 4.80 -13.88
N VAL A 100 -5.28 4.55 -14.01
CA VAL A 100 -4.23 5.53 -13.76
C VAL A 100 -3.24 5.62 -14.92
N PRO A 101 -2.55 6.75 -15.13
CA PRO A 101 -1.55 6.90 -16.19
C PRO A 101 -0.32 6.01 -15.96
N ASP A 102 0.52 5.87 -17.00
CA ASP A 102 1.65 4.92 -16.99
C ASP A 102 2.77 5.29 -16.00
N ASP A 103 2.92 6.57 -15.69
CA ASP A 103 3.90 7.05 -14.71
C ASP A 103 3.41 6.99 -13.26
N PHE A 104 2.18 6.56 -13.02
CA PHE A 104 1.61 6.40 -11.69
C PHE A 104 2.13 5.13 -11.00
N ARG A 105 2.31 5.15 -9.67
CA ARG A 105 2.80 3.98 -8.93
C ARG A 105 1.91 3.66 -7.74
N PHE A 106 1.83 2.36 -7.44
CA PHE A 106 1.11 1.85 -6.28
C PHE A 106 2.08 1.43 -5.18
N VAL A 107 1.75 1.79 -3.95
CA VAL A 107 2.37 1.26 -2.73
C VAL A 107 1.41 0.23 -2.15
N VAL A 108 1.80 -1.03 -2.15
CA VAL A 108 0.89 -2.13 -1.77
C VAL A 108 1.37 -2.78 -0.48
N LYS A 109 0.49 -2.88 0.52
CA LYS A 109 0.81 -3.57 1.76
C LYS A 109 0.60 -5.07 1.61
N ALA A 110 1.57 -5.83 2.09
CA ALA A 110 1.46 -7.28 2.19
C ALA A 110 0.31 -7.67 3.14
N PRO A 111 -0.39 -8.78 2.86
CA PRO A 111 -1.47 -9.24 3.71
C PRO A 111 -1.02 -9.56 5.13
N ALA A 112 -1.88 -9.29 6.12
CA ALA A 112 -1.69 -9.69 7.51
C ALA A 112 -1.46 -11.20 7.64
N LEU A 113 -1.95 -11.99 6.69
CA LEU A 113 -1.66 -13.41 6.56
C LEU A 113 -0.16 -13.73 6.71
N VAL A 114 0.73 -12.92 6.12
CA VAL A 114 2.19 -13.14 6.13
C VAL A 114 2.96 -12.13 7.00
N THR A 115 2.34 -11.05 7.44
CA THR A 115 3.01 -9.97 8.20
C THR A 115 2.61 -9.88 9.66
N ASP A 116 1.54 -10.56 10.08
CA ASP A 116 1.13 -10.63 11.48
C ASP A 116 1.59 -11.93 12.12
N ALA A 117 2.21 -11.81 13.29
CA ALA A 117 2.64 -12.96 14.08
C ALA A 117 1.49 -13.72 14.75
N LEU A 118 0.33 -13.09 14.85
CA LEU A 118 -0.90 -13.68 15.40
C LEU A 118 -2.03 -13.63 14.37
N VAL A 119 -2.84 -14.68 14.34
CA VAL A 119 -4.09 -14.67 13.56
C VAL A 119 -5.04 -13.64 14.18
N ARG A 120 -5.52 -12.70 13.39
CA ARG A 120 -6.51 -11.70 13.82
C ARG A 120 -7.91 -12.31 13.83
N GLY A 121 -8.60 -12.20 14.96
CA GLY A 121 -10.03 -12.49 15.06
C GLY A 121 -10.87 -11.37 14.42
N GLU A 122 -12.19 -11.57 14.35
CA GLU A 122 -13.14 -10.61 13.76
C GLU A 122 -13.08 -9.20 14.37
N GLN A 123 -12.64 -9.08 15.63
CA GLN A 123 -12.47 -7.80 16.33
C GLN A 123 -11.02 -7.28 16.29
N GLY A 124 -10.15 -7.82 15.41
CA GLY A 124 -8.77 -7.38 15.26
C GLY A 124 -7.81 -7.86 16.36
N GLN A 125 -8.28 -8.59 17.37
CA GLN A 125 -7.41 -9.12 18.42
C GLN A 125 -6.71 -10.41 17.93
N GLY A 126 -5.39 -10.47 18.11
CA GLY A 126 -4.61 -11.69 17.85
C GLY A 126 -4.86 -12.73 18.93
N ARG A 127 -5.34 -13.92 18.55
CA ARG A 127 -5.73 -14.98 19.48
C ARG A 127 -4.80 -16.20 19.44
N GLN A 128 -4.20 -16.48 18.31
CA GLN A 128 -3.39 -17.69 18.11
C GLN A 128 -2.13 -17.34 17.28
N PRO A 129 -1.03 -18.08 17.47
CA PRO A 129 0.13 -17.96 16.63
C PRO A 129 -0.22 -18.17 15.16
N ASN A 130 0.28 -17.29 14.29
CA ASN A 130 0.11 -17.41 12.86
C ASN A 130 1.25 -18.26 12.28
N THR A 131 0.94 -19.46 11.81
CA THR A 131 1.93 -20.36 11.19
C THR A 131 2.41 -19.85 9.82
N ALA A 132 1.63 -19.01 9.16
CA ALA A 132 1.97 -18.37 7.88
C ALA A 132 2.83 -17.10 8.04
N PHE A 133 3.10 -16.66 9.27
CA PHE A 133 3.93 -15.48 9.52
C PHE A 133 5.32 -15.63 8.91
N LEU A 134 5.70 -14.74 8.00
CA LEU A 134 6.94 -14.75 7.23
C LEU A 134 7.13 -16.01 6.38
N ASP A 135 6.03 -16.60 5.88
CA ASP A 135 6.07 -17.72 4.93
C ASP A 135 6.35 -17.19 3.51
N PRO A 136 7.48 -17.58 2.86
CA PRO A 136 7.84 -17.06 1.55
C PRO A 136 6.97 -17.59 0.42
N VAL A 137 6.43 -18.80 0.54
CA VAL A 137 5.56 -19.40 -0.48
C VAL A 137 4.24 -18.65 -0.52
N LEU A 138 3.60 -18.47 0.63
CA LEU A 138 2.36 -17.71 0.75
C LEU A 138 2.56 -16.23 0.39
N ALA A 139 3.68 -15.61 0.80
CA ALA A 139 4.00 -14.24 0.40
C ALA A 139 4.09 -14.10 -1.13
N THR A 140 4.68 -15.08 -1.79
CA THR A 140 4.76 -15.07 -3.26
C THR A 140 3.40 -15.29 -3.90
N GLN A 141 2.65 -16.31 -3.49
CA GLN A 141 1.40 -16.71 -4.13
C GLN A 141 0.25 -15.75 -3.87
N GLU A 142 0.13 -15.25 -2.63
CA GLU A 142 -1.00 -14.44 -2.19
C GLU A 142 -0.74 -12.93 -2.31
N PHE A 143 0.51 -12.51 -2.59
CA PHE A 143 0.85 -11.10 -2.63
C PHE A 143 1.71 -10.71 -3.84
N ILE A 144 2.96 -11.21 -3.93
CA ILE A 144 3.92 -10.70 -4.92
C ILE A 144 3.48 -11.02 -6.34
N ALA A 145 3.18 -12.30 -6.63
CA ALA A 145 2.82 -12.73 -7.99
C ALA A 145 1.55 -12.04 -8.51
N PRO A 146 0.42 -12.01 -7.79
CA PRO A 146 -0.77 -11.30 -8.28
C PRO A 146 -0.59 -9.79 -8.38
N ALA A 147 0.24 -9.16 -7.50
CA ALA A 147 0.53 -7.72 -7.60
C ALA A 147 1.37 -7.41 -8.85
N LEU A 148 2.42 -8.18 -9.12
CA LEU A 148 3.26 -8.02 -10.32
C LEU A 148 2.45 -8.26 -11.59
N ALA A 149 1.66 -9.33 -11.65
CA ALA A 149 0.86 -9.67 -12.82
C ALA A 149 -0.22 -8.63 -13.11
N GLY A 150 -0.89 -8.10 -12.07
CA GLY A 150 -2.00 -7.18 -12.25
C GLY A 150 -1.61 -5.71 -12.36
N LEU A 151 -0.57 -5.24 -11.67
CA LEU A 151 -0.12 -3.85 -11.72
C LEU A 151 0.93 -3.60 -12.81
N GLY A 152 1.71 -4.63 -13.18
CA GLY A 152 2.80 -4.49 -14.13
C GLY A 152 3.78 -3.39 -13.74
N ASP A 153 4.15 -2.52 -14.69
CA ASP A 153 5.09 -1.41 -14.48
C ASP A 153 4.61 -0.35 -13.48
N LYS A 154 3.36 -0.43 -13.03
CA LYS A 154 2.78 0.49 -12.05
C LYS A 154 3.05 0.08 -10.59
N VAL A 155 3.77 -1.02 -10.36
CA VAL A 155 4.29 -1.36 -9.02
C VAL A 155 5.35 -0.34 -8.62
N GLY A 156 5.17 0.30 -7.46
CA GLY A 156 6.14 1.18 -6.83
C GLY A 156 6.80 0.50 -5.64
N ALA A 157 6.06 0.22 -4.58
CA ALA A 157 6.60 -0.48 -3.41
C ALA A 157 5.66 -1.59 -2.94
N LEU A 158 6.22 -2.77 -2.71
CA LEU A 158 5.56 -3.91 -2.07
C LEU A 158 6.04 -3.97 -0.62
N VAL A 159 5.19 -3.55 0.32
CA VAL A 159 5.57 -3.25 1.70
C VAL A 159 5.17 -4.38 2.63
N PHE A 160 6.15 -5.03 3.23
CA PHE A 160 5.96 -5.94 4.36
C PHE A 160 5.95 -5.13 5.66
N GLN A 161 4.76 -4.69 6.07
CA GLN A 161 4.57 -4.00 7.35
C GLN A 161 4.41 -5.05 8.45
N LEU A 162 5.47 -5.26 9.24
CA LEU A 162 5.42 -6.16 10.39
C LEU A 162 4.61 -5.52 11.52
N SER A 163 3.48 -6.12 11.84
CA SER A 163 2.62 -5.68 12.93
C SER A 163 3.32 -5.82 14.28
N PRO A 164 2.86 -5.12 15.33
CA PRO A 164 3.40 -5.26 16.67
C PRO A 164 3.45 -6.73 17.10
N LEU A 165 4.60 -7.13 17.65
CA LEU A 165 4.91 -8.51 18.00
C LEU A 165 4.53 -8.81 19.46
N PRO A 166 4.07 -10.03 19.77
CA PRO A 166 3.98 -10.51 21.13
C PRO A 166 5.32 -10.43 21.86
N PHE A 167 5.30 -10.12 23.17
CA PHE A 167 6.52 -9.98 23.97
C PHE A 167 7.49 -11.18 23.85
N ALA A 168 6.95 -12.40 23.87
CA ALA A 168 7.76 -13.62 23.70
C ALA A 168 8.51 -13.70 22.35
N GLN A 169 7.99 -13.06 21.30
CA GLN A 169 8.64 -12.97 20.00
C GLN A 169 9.67 -11.84 19.94
N LEU A 170 9.40 -10.71 20.62
CA LEU A 170 10.39 -9.62 20.74
C LEU A 170 11.69 -10.09 21.39
N GLN A 171 11.63 -11.06 22.32
CA GLN A 171 12.82 -11.68 22.92
C GLN A 171 13.61 -12.56 21.94
N ARG A 172 13.05 -12.85 20.76
CA ARG A 172 13.66 -13.73 19.73
C ARG A 172 13.91 -12.98 18.42
N LEU A 173 14.12 -11.66 18.48
CA LEU A 173 14.37 -10.84 17.28
C LEU A 173 15.49 -11.38 16.37
N PRO A 174 16.62 -11.90 16.86
CA PRO A 174 17.63 -12.49 15.99
C PRO A 174 17.08 -13.65 15.13
N LEU A 175 16.23 -14.51 15.70
CA LEU A 175 15.59 -15.59 14.96
C LEU A 175 14.58 -15.04 13.93
N LEU A 176 13.84 -13.98 14.27
CA LEU A 176 12.92 -13.34 13.35
C LEU A 176 13.63 -12.64 12.20
N LEU A 177 14.82 -12.07 12.45
CA LEU A 177 15.68 -11.52 11.40
C LEU A 177 16.12 -12.61 10.40
N GLU A 178 16.47 -13.80 10.87
CA GLU A 178 16.80 -14.91 9.97
C GLU A 178 15.59 -15.35 9.14
N ARG A 179 14.41 -15.41 9.75
CA ARG A 179 13.16 -15.71 9.02
C ARG A 179 12.82 -14.63 8.00
N LEU A 180 12.99 -13.36 8.36
CA LEU A 180 12.80 -12.24 7.43
C LEU A 180 13.80 -12.31 6.28
N ARG A 181 15.07 -12.62 6.56
CA ARG A 181 16.10 -12.83 5.54
C ARG A 181 15.71 -13.96 4.58
N ALA A 182 15.27 -15.09 5.12
CA ALA A 182 14.84 -16.24 4.32
C ALA A 182 13.63 -15.89 3.43
N LEU A 183 12.63 -15.18 3.98
CA LEU A 183 11.50 -14.66 3.22
C LEU A 183 12.01 -13.81 2.05
N LEU A 184 12.75 -12.74 2.33
CA LEU A 184 13.16 -11.75 1.34
C LEU A 184 14.05 -12.36 0.23
N ARG A 185 14.90 -13.33 0.56
CA ARG A 185 15.73 -14.06 -0.44
C ARG A 185 14.92 -14.97 -1.36
N ALA A 186 13.79 -15.48 -0.87
CA ALA A 186 12.95 -16.40 -1.63
C ALA A 186 11.92 -15.68 -2.52
N LEU A 187 11.75 -14.36 -2.36
CA LEU A 187 10.82 -13.59 -3.20
C LEU A 187 11.33 -13.53 -4.66
N PRO A 188 10.42 -13.46 -5.65
CA PRO A 188 10.77 -13.15 -7.04
C PRO A 188 11.53 -11.82 -7.15
N ASP A 189 12.33 -11.68 -8.20
CA ASP A 189 13.01 -10.42 -8.50
C ASP A 189 12.01 -9.34 -8.97
N VAL A 190 11.57 -8.52 -8.02
CA VAL A 190 10.63 -7.44 -8.26
C VAL A 190 11.26 -6.35 -9.15
N ARG A 191 12.55 -6.05 -8.96
CA ARG A 191 13.25 -5.00 -9.74
C ARG A 191 13.46 -5.41 -11.18
N GLY A 192 13.72 -6.69 -11.44
CA GLY A 192 13.80 -7.22 -12.80
C GLY A 192 12.44 -7.29 -13.50
N ALA A 193 11.36 -7.37 -12.73
CA ALA A 193 10.00 -7.46 -13.25
C ALA A 193 9.35 -6.09 -13.52
N THR A 194 9.74 -5.03 -12.79
CA THR A 194 9.16 -3.69 -12.94
C THR A 194 10.23 -2.59 -12.75
N PRO A 195 10.22 -1.49 -13.55
CA PRO A 195 11.29 -0.49 -13.56
C PRO A 195 11.52 0.21 -12.23
N ASP A 196 10.45 0.53 -11.50
CA ASP A 196 10.48 1.28 -10.23
C ASP A 196 10.14 0.39 -9.02
N GLY A 197 9.90 -0.91 -9.24
CA GLY A 197 9.44 -1.83 -8.19
C GLY A 197 10.49 -2.08 -7.13
N VAL A 198 10.09 -1.93 -5.86
CA VAL A 198 10.93 -2.26 -4.71
C VAL A 198 10.15 -3.08 -3.69
N VAL A 199 10.86 -3.98 -3.00
CA VAL A 199 10.37 -4.59 -1.78
C VAL A 199 10.82 -3.72 -0.60
N ALA A 200 9.88 -3.36 0.27
CA ALA A 200 10.14 -2.57 1.47
C ALA A 200 9.68 -3.29 2.73
N VAL A 201 10.39 -3.06 3.82
CA VAL A 201 10.03 -3.57 5.16
C VAL A 201 9.77 -2.39 6.08
N GLU A 202 8.62 -2.40 6.73
CA GLU A 202 8.23 -1.48 7.79
C GLU A 202 8.11 -2.24 9.10
N VAL A 203 8.75 -1.77 10.17
CA VAL A 203 8.62 -2.36 11.50
C VAL A 203 7.86 -1.43 12.42
N ARG A 204 7.03 -2.00 13.31
CA ARG A 204 6.18 -1.24 14.23
C ARG A 204 6.69 -1.23 15.66
N ASP A 205 7.49 -2.21 16.06
CA ASP A 205 8.08 -2.25 17.40
C ASP A 205 9.42 -1.51 17.42
N PRO A 206 9.65 -0.59 18.37
CA PRO A 206 10.93 0.11 18.53
C PRO A 206 12.12 -0.83 18.77
N ALA A 207 11.89 -2.03 19.28
CA ALA A 207 12.93 -3.04 19.53
C ALA A 207 13.72 -3.42 18.28
N TRP A 208 13.10 -3.39 17.09
CA TRP A 208 13.79 -3.58 15.81
C TRP A 208 14.83 -2.50 15.51
N LEU A 209 14.65 -1.31 16.06
CA LEU A 209 15.52 -0.15 15.86
C LEU A 209 16.49 0.06 17.01
N SER A 210 16.60 -0.90 17.92
CA SER A 210 17.61 -0.88 19.00
C SER A 210 19.04 -0.88 18.43
N PRO A 211 20.03 -0.34 19.16
CA PRO A 211 21.44 -0.30 18.70
C PRO A 211 22.00 -1.67 18.32
N VAL A 212 21.48 -2.76 18.88
CA VAL A 212 21.92 -4.13 18.60
C VAL A 212 21.26 -4.69 17.35
N ILE A 213 19.97 -4.45 17.15
CA ILE A 213 19.16 -5.08 16.07
C ILE A 213 19.18 -4.24 14.80
N ALA A 214 19.14 -2.92 14.88
CA ALA A 214 19.07 -2.05 13.69
C ALA A 214 20.20 -2.29 12.67
N PRO A 215 21.48 -2.46 13.06
CA PRO A 215 22.53 -2.79 12.10
C PRO A 215 22.33 -4.14 11.41
N GLN A 216 21.78 -5.13 12.13
CA GLN A 216 21.49 -6.45 11.58
C GLN A 216 20.32 -6.39 10.59
N LEU A 217 19.24 -5.64 10.92
CA LEU A 217 18.14 -5.38 10.00
C LEU A 217 18.64 -4.69 8.73
N ALA A 218 19.44 -3.63 8.87
CA ALA A 218 20.03 -2.93 7.74
C ALA A 218 20.88 -3.85 6.84
N ALA A 219 21.65 -4.76 7.45
CA ALA A 219 22.44 -5.75 6.72
C ALA A 219 21.54 -6.72 5.93
N VAL A 220 20.47 -7.23 6.55
CA VAL A 220 19.47 -8.08 5.87
C VAL A 220 18.84 -7.37 4.68
N LEU A 221 18.37 -6.13 4.86
CA LEU A 221 17.76 -5.37 3.77
C LEU A 221 18.73 -5.12 2.62
N LYS A 222 19.97 -4.70 2.94
CA LYS A 222 21.02 -4.47 1.93
C LYS A 222 21.35 -5.74 1.15
N GLU A 223 21.50 -6.85 1.83
CA GLU A 223 21.87 -8.16 1.25
C GLU A 223 20.77 -8.66 0.31
N THR A 224 19.50 -8.46 0.66
CA THR A 224 18.35 -8.94 -0.11
C THR A 224 17.84 -7.94 -1.16
N GLY A 225 18.44 -6.76 -1.26
CA GLY A 225 17.98 -5.70 -2.16
C GLY A 225 16.67 -5.03 -1.73
N ALA A 226 16.17 -5.35 -0.54
CA ALA A 226 15.02 -4.69 0.03
C ALA A 226 15.39 -3.32 0.61
N THR A 227 14.39 -2.47 0.84
CA THR A 227 14.57 -1.15 1.46
C THR A 227 13.78 -1.03 2.77
N TYR A 228 14.12 -0.02 3.56
CA TYR A 228 13.37 0.31 4.76
C TYR A 228 12.26 1.32 4.46
N CYS A 229 11.04 1.04 4.93
CA CYS A 229 9.94 1.98 4.89
C CYS A 229 9.92 2.80 6.19
N LEU A 230 10.23 4.08 6.09
CA LEU A 230 10.19 5.00 7.23
C LEU A 230 8.74 5.33 7.58
N GLY A 231 8.33 4.95 8.78
CA GLY A 231 7.07 5.39 9.38
C GLY A 231 7.32 6.50 10.40
N LEU A 232 6.62 7.61 10.27
CA LEU A 232 6.56 8.62 11.32
C LEU A 232 5.39 8.26 12.23
N HIS A 233 5.68 7.59 13.34
CA HIS A 233 4.72 7.37 14.40
C HIS A 233 5.01 8.35 15.52
N ALA A 234 3.99 9.11 15.89
CA ALA A 234 4.02 9.95 17.10
C ALA A 234 4.00 9.05 18.35
#